data_06359a23962cec78ba65d6339546f645
#
_entry.id   06359a23962cec78ba65d6339546f645
#
_cell.length_a   1.000
_cell.length_b   1.000
_cell.length_c   1.000
_cell.angle_alpha   90.00
_cell.angle_beta   90.00
_cell.angle_gamma   90.00
#
_symmetry.space_group_name_H-M   'P 1'
#
loop_
_entity.id
_entity.type
_entity.pdbx_description
1 polymer ?
#
loop_
_entity_poly.entity_id
_entity_poly.type
_entity_poly.pdbx_seq_one_letter_code
_entity_poly.pdbx_strand_id
1 'polypeptide(L)'
;MTKKTKSKIATAPASVHKSTGFWLAKSEPSVYGIADLKRDKRTLWEGVRNYQARNFMRAMERGDRVLLYHSNADPLGVAGVATVSALAQPDPLQFDKRSEFFDAAATKEQPRWSAVELAFETEFARVITLEELRAAKALSKLMILQRGNRLSVTPVQPAEFRAICALASPKG
;
A
#
# COMPACT_ATOMS: atom_id res chain seq x y z
N MET A 1 9.56 35.53 -37.33
CA MET A 1 9.74 35.47 -35.84
C MET A 1 8.84 34.40 -35.30
N THR A 2 9.40 33.23 -35.06
CA THR A 2 8.65 32.06 -34.52
C THR A 2 8.72 32.08 -32.99
N LYS A 3 7.59 32.35 -32.34
CA LYS A 3 7.46 32.26 -30.86
C LYS A 3 7.49 30.80 -30.45
N LYS A 4 8.56 30.35 -29.81
CA LYS A 4 8.62 29.08 -29.10
C LYS A 4 7.70 29.15 -27.87
N THR A 5 6.58 28.48 -27.93
CA THR A 5 5.72 28.23 -26.76
C THR A 5 6.40 27.19 -25.90
N LYS A 6 6.95 27.61 -24.76
CA LYS A 6 7.43 26.68 -23.73
C LYS A 6 6.21 26.00 -23.10
N SER A 7 6.00 24.74 -23.43
CA SER A 7 5.08 23.87 -22.72
C SER A 7 5.55 23.78 -21.25
N LYS A 8 4.78 24.35 -20.32
CA LYS A 8 4.93 24.09 -18.89
C LYS A 8 4.46 22.66 -18.64
N ILE A 9 5.40 21.77 -18.45
CA ILE A 9 5.13 20.46 -17.85
C ILE A 9 4.58 20.75 -16.45
N ALA A 10 3.29 20.51 -16.25
CA ALA A 10 2.67 20.59 -14.94
C ALA A 10 3.29 19.48 -14.08
N THR A 11 4.19 19.85 -13.20
CA THR A 11 4.67 18.99 -12.11
C THR A 11 3.46 18.62 -11.26
N ALA A 12 3.21 17.32 -11.14
CA ALA A 12 2.19 16.83 -10.20
C ALA A 12 2.45 17.46 -8.81
N PRO A 13 1.40 17.87 -8.06
CA PRO A 13 1.60 18.45 -6.74
C PRO A 13 2.38 17.47 -5.88
N ALA A 14 3.44 17.97 -5.25
CA ALA A 14 4.23 17.20 -4.30
C ALA A 14 3.29 16.58 -3.26
N SER A 15 3.49 15.30 -2.96
CA SER A 15 2.73 14.58 -1.94
C SER A 15 2.74 15.38 -0.63
N VAL A 16 1.54 15.66 -0.10
CA VAL A 16 1.38 16.37 1.18
C VAL A 16 1.87 15.52 2.36
N HIS A 17 2.01 14.20 2.14
CA HIS A 17 2.44 13.26 3.15
C HIS A 17 3.92 12.93 2.98
N LYS A 18 4.66 13.03 4.09
CA LYS A 18 6.05 12.56 4.15
C LYS A 18 6.06 11.07 4.45
N SER A 19 6.96 10.33 3.80
CA SER A 19 7.17 8.92 4.12
C SER A 19 7.61 8.74 5.58
N THR A 20 6.99 7.77 6.25
CA THR A 20 7.46 7.27 7.55
C THR A 20 8.49 6.15 7.40
N GLY A 21 8.70 5.67 6.16
CA GLY A 21 9.46 4.47 5.83
C GLY A 21 8.67 3.18 6.01
N PHE A 22 7.45 3.25 6.57
CA PHE A 22 6.63 2.08 6.90
C PHE A 22 5.17 2.31 6.56
N TRP A 23 4.56 1.28 5.99
CA TRP A 23 3.20 1.31 5.48
C TRP A 23 2.47 0.00 5.79
N LEU A 24 1.16 0.02 5.63
CA LEU A 24 0.32 -1.17 5.64
C LEU A 24 -0.59 -1.13 4.40
N ALA A 25 -0.66 -2.24 3.69
CA ALA A 25 -1.56 -2.43 2.56
C ALA A 25 -2.47 -3.62 2.82
N LYS A 26 -3.76 -3.45 2.55
CA LYS A 26 -4.78 -4.49 2.70
C LYS A 26 -5.08 -5.16 1.38
N SER A 27 -5.19 -6.47 1.40
CA SER A 27 -5.77 -7.25 0.30
C SER A 27 -6.54 -8.45 0.83
N GLU A 28 -7.42 -8.98 0.00
CA GLU A 28 -8.09 -10.24 0.26
C GLU A 28 -7.20 -11.38 -0.25
N PRO A 29 -6.78 -12.34 0.61
CA PRO A 29 -5.87 -13.41 0.18
C PRO A 29 -6.49 -14.35 -0.86
N SER A 30 -7.81 -14.38 -0.99
CA SER A 30 -8.50 -15.08 -2.08
C SER A 30 -8.30 -14.44 -3.46
N VAL A 31 -7.92 -13.16 -3.49
CA VAL A 31 -7.61 -12.40 -4.70
C VAL A 31 -6.09 -12.34 -4.88
N TYR A 32 -5.38 -11.83 -3.87
CA TYR A 32 -3.91 -11.76 -3.86
C TYR A 32 -3.40 -11.64 -2.43
N GLY A 33 -2.64 -12.61 -1.98
CA GLY A 33 -2.08 -12.66 -0.63
C GLY A 33 -0.56 -12.72 -0.59
N ILE A 34 -0.01 -12.84 0.62
CA ILE A 34 1.44 -12.93 0.85
C ILE A 34 2.07 -14.13 0.13
N ALA A 35 1.34 -15.26 0.05
CA ALA A 35 1.81 -16.45 -0.65
C ALA A 35 1.95 -16.21 -2.16
N ASP A 36 1.02 -15.45 -2.76
CA ASP A 36 1.10 -15.06 -4.16
C ASP A 36 2.29 -14.16 -4.41
N LEU A 37 2.51 -13.16 -3.55
CA LEU A 37 3.67 -12.28 -3.66
C LEU A 37 4.98 -13.04 -3.49
N LYS A 38 5.03 -14.03 -2.61
CA LYS A 38 6.18 -14.91 -2.41
C LYS A 38 6.50 -15.71 -3.67
N ARG A 39 5.47 -16.25 -4.32
CA ARG A 39 5.59 -16.98 -5.60
C ARG A 39 6.05 -16.06 -6.73
N ASP A 40 5.42 -14.89 -6.87
CA ASP A 40 5.63 -13.96 -7.98
C ASP A 40 6.87 -13.09 -7.80
N LYS A 41 7.41 -12.98 -6.58
CA LYS A 41 8.54 -12.15 -6.15
C LYS A 41 8.27 -10.66 -6.15
N ARG A 42 7.52 -10.17 -7.09
CA ARG A 42 7.11 -8.75 -7.23
C ARG A 42 5.70 -8.67 -7.79
N THR A 43 5.03 -7.60 -7.47
CA THR A 43 3.73 -7.27 -8.04
C THR A 43 3.54 -5.77 -8.15
N LEU A 44 2.77 -5.34 -9.12
CA LEU A 44 2.26 -3.99 -9.16
C LEU A 44 1.03 -3.91 -8.26
N TRP A 45 1.10 -3.09 -7.21
CA TRP A 45 -0.01 -2.88 -6.28
C TRP A 45 -0.96 -1.85 -6.87
N GLU A 46 -1.99 -2.32 -7.53
CA GLU A 46 -2.93 -1.56 -8.35
C GLU A 46 -4.36 -1.68 -7.84
N GLY A 47 -5.31 -0.99 -8.45
CA GLY A 47 -6.72 -1.07 -8.09
C GLY A 47 -7.12 -0.21 -6.87
N VAL A 48 -6.24 0.63 -6.36
CA VAL A 48 -6.56 1.56 -5.26
C VAL A 48 -7.40 2.72 -5.80
N ARG A 49 -8.63 2.89 -5.29
CA ARG A 49 -9.61 3.88 -5.76
C ARG A 49 -10.12 4.81 -4.66
N ASN A 50 -9.29 5.06 -3.67
CA ASN A 50 -9.49 6.08 -2.65
C ASN A 50 -8.38 7.13 -2.78
N TYR A 51 -8.72 8.40 -2.82
CA TYR A 51 -7.74 9.47 -3.03
C TYR A 51 -6.71 9.57 -1.90
N GLN A 52 -7.11 9.36 -0.65
CA GLN A 52 -6.18 9.42 0.47
C GLN A 52 -5.20 8.23 0.44
N ALA A 53 -5.68 7.02 0.19
CA ALA A 53 -4.84 5.83 0.02
C ALA A 53 -3.87 6.00 -1.16
N ARG A 54 -4.35 6.54 -2.30
CA ARG A 54 -3.50 6.89 -3.44
C ARG A 54 -2.40 7.88 -3.05
N ASN A 55 -2.74 8.91 -2.29
CA ASN A 55 -1.77 9.92 -1.87
C ASN A 55 -0.71 9.32 -0.94
N PHE A 56 -1.07 8.38 -0.09
CA PHE A 56 -0.10 7.60 0.69
C PHE A 56 0.85 6.80 -0.22
N MET A 57 0.32 6.12 -1.23
CA MET A 57 1.16 5.39 -2.19
C MET A 57 2.14 6.32 -2.92
N ARG A 58 1.71 7.53 -3.28
CA ARG A 58 2.57 8.56 -3.91
C ARG A 58 3.66 9.08 -2.98
N ALA A 59 3.48 8.96 -1.66
CA ALA A 59 4.46 9.34 -0.65
C ALA A 59 5.49 8.25 -0.35
N MET A 60 5.25 7.02 -0.82
CA MET A 60 6.18 5.91 -0.62
C MET A 60 7.51 6.16 -1.34
N GLU A 61 8.59 5.76 -0.69
CA GLU A 61 9.94 5.81 -1.24
C GLU A 61 10.46 4.39 -1.48
N ARG A 62 11.41 4.26 -2.41
CA ARG A 62 12.06 2.97 -2.65
C ARG A 62 12.77 2.50 -1.39
N GLY A 63 12.56 1.24 -1.02
CA GLY A 63 13.09 0.65 0.21
C GLY A 63 12.15 0.76 1.41
N ASP A 64 11.06 1.52 1.32
CA ASP A 64 10.03 1.53 2.35
C ASP A 64 9.45 0.13 2.53
N ARG A 65 9.09 -0.22 3.76
CA ARG A 65 8.55 -1.53 4.09
C ARG A 65 7.04 -1.46 4.27
N VAL A 66 6.36 -2.46 3.74
CA VAL A 66 4.90 -2.51 3.69
C VAL A 66 4.41 -3.79 4.36
N LEU A 67 3.68 -3.64 5.46
CA LEU A 67 2.96 -4.75 6.08
C LEU A 67 1.79 -5.16 5.17
N LEU A 68 1.70 -6.44 4.83
CA LEU A 68 0.55 -6.97 4.09
C LEU A 68 -0.50 -7.49 5.07
N TYR A 69 -1.66 -6.83 5.04
CA TYR A 69 -2.80 -7.17 5.87
C TYR A 69 -3.82 -7.95 5.04
N HIS A 70 -4.12 -9.17 5.47
CA HIS A 70 -5.19 -9.98 4.90
C HIS A 70 -6.54 -9.55 5.47
N SER A 71 -7.36 -8.94 4.62
CA SER A 71 -8.75 -8.56 4.92
C SER A 71 -9.71 -9.60 4.36
N ASN A 72 -10.95 -9.60 4.86
CA ASN A 72 -12.00 -10.54 4.44
C ASN A 72 -11.49 -12.00 4.42
N ALA A 73 -10.82 -12.39 5.46
CA ALA A 73 -10.16 -13.68 5.63
C ALA A 73 -10.34 -14.19 7.05
N ASP A 74 -10.11 -15.46 7.25
CA ASP A 74 -10.04 -16.08 8.57
C ASP A 74 -8.71 -16.85 8.68
N PRO A 75 -7.76 -16.36 9.52
CA PRO A 75 -7.84 -15.15 10.34
C PRO A 75 -7.57 -13.86 9.57
N LEU A 76 -8.17 -12.74 10.03
CA LEU A 76 -7.82 -11.39 9.60
C LEU A 76 -6.51 -10.95 10.26
N GLY A 77 -5.63 -10.28 9.57
CA GLY A 77 -4.43 -9.70 10.19
C GLY A 77 -3.23 -9.55 9.26
N VAL A 78 -2.09 -9.26 9.85
CA VAL A 78 -0.84 -9.05 9.13
C VAL A 78 -0.16 -10.39 8.86
N ALA A 79 0.11 -10.65 7.59
CA ALA A 79 0.64 -11.94 7.11
C ALA A 79 2.14 -11.90 6.76
N GLY A 80 2.69 -10.72 6.53
CA GLY A 80 4.09 -10.58 6.14
C GLY A 80 4.48 -9.17 5.78
N VAL A 81 5.64 -9.03 5.16
CA VAL A 81 6.24 -7.76 4.78
C VAL A 81 6.68 -7.79 3.33
N ALA A 82 6.42 -6.71 2.63
CA ALA A 82 6.97 -6.38 1.32
C ALA A 82 7.85 -5.13 1.40
N THR A 83 8.61 -4.89 0.34
CA THR A 83 9.43 -3.68 0.18
C THR A 83 9.01 -2.95 -1.09
N VAL A 84 8.92 -1.63 -1.03
CA VAL A 84 8.69 -0.80 -2.21
C VAL A 84 9.90 -0.89 -3.13
N SER A 85 9.74 -1.49 -4.30
CA SER A 85 10.82 -1.69 -5.27
C SER A 85 10.83 -0.65 -6.40
N ALA A 86 9.67 -0.02 -6.67
CA ALA A 86 9.57 1.11 -7.58
C ALA A 86 8.55 2.14 -7.07
N LEU A 87 8.82 3.41 -7.37
CA LEU A 87 7.96 4.52 -6.97
C LEU A 87 6.58 4.46 -7.65
N ALA A 88 5.65 5.24 -7.10
CA ALA A 88 4.31 5.35 -7.66
C ALA A 88 4.34 5.77 -9.14
N GLN A 89 3.59 5.03 -9.93
CA GLN A 89 3.39 5.25 -11.37
C GLN A 89 1.88 5.23 -11.67
N PRO A 90 1.45 5.69 -12.85
CA PRO A 90 0.05 5.57 -13.21
C PRO A 90 -0.43 4.12 -13.16
N ASP A 91 -1.54 3.89 -12.46
CA ASP A 91 -2.17 2.57 -12.41
C ASP A 91 -2.74 2.23 -13.80
N PRO A 92 -2.31 1.14 -14.45
CA PRO A 92 -2.77 0.79 -15.79
C PRO A 92 -4.25 0.41 -15.85
N LEU A 93 -4.82 -0.08 -14.76
CA LEU A 93 -6.24 -0.51 -14.73
C LEU A 93 -7.21 0.64 -14.93
N GLN A 94 -6.81 1.88 -14.63
CA GLN A 94 -7.66 3.05 -14.85
C GLN A 94 -7.99 3.30 -16.33
N PHE A 95 -7.19 2.75 -17.25
CA PHE A 95 -7.34 2.91 -18.69
C PHE A 95 -7.98 1.69 -19.37
N ASP A 96 -8.09 0.56 -18.68
CA ASP A 96 -8.66 -0.67 -19.23
C ASP A 96 -10.19 -0.70 -19.01
N LYS A 97 -10.93 -0.48 -20.09
CA LYS A 97 -12.42 -0.49 -20.08
C LYS A 97 -13.04 -1.81 -19.61
N ARG A 98 -12.25 -2.90 -19.59
CA ARG A 98 -12.71 -4.22 -19.12
C ARG A 98 -12.47 -4.41 -17.63
N SER A 99 -11.68 -3.55 -17.01
CA SER A 99 -11.39 -3.59 -15.59
C SER A 99 -12.53 -2.97 -14.79
N GLU A 100 -12.85 -3.56 -13.64
CA GLU A 100 -13.72 -2.94 -12.64
C GLU A 100 -13.14 -1.63 -12.06
N PHE A 101 -11.82 -1.43 -12.22
CA PHE A 101 -11.09 -0.25 -11.77
C PHE A 101 -10.93 0.82 -12.87
N PHE A 102 -11.63 0.66 -13.99
CA PHE A 102 -11.64 1.64 -15.06
C PHE A 102 -12.21 2.98 -14.58
N ASP A 103 -11.55 4.08 -14.96
CA ASP A 103 -12.02 5.44 -14.68
C ASP A 103 -12.06 6.25 -15.97
N ALA A 104 -13.26 6.52 -16.48
CA ALA A 104 -13.48 7.27 -17.72
C ALA A 104 -12.94 8.70 -17.65
N ALA A 105 -12.77 9.28 -16.46
CA ALA A 105 -12.22 10.62 -16.27
C ALA A 105 -10.68 10.64 -16.23
N ALA A 106 -10.02 9.48 -16.16
CA ALA A 106 -8.57 9.37 -16.23
C ALA A 106 -8.10 9.27 -17.67
N THR A 107 -7.08 10.04 -18.03
CA THR A 107 -6.40 9.97 -19.33
C THR A 107 -4.92 9.69 -19.13
N LYS A 108 -4.23 9.25 -20.19
CA LYS A 108 -2.78 9.04 -20.14
C LYS A 108 -2.01 10.32 -19.84
N GLU A 109 -2.54 11.45 -20.26
CA GLU A 109 -1.97 12.79 -20.03
C GLU A 109 -2.27 13.28 -18.60
N GLN A 110 -3.39 12.85 -18.02
CA GLN A 110 -3.85 13.20 -16.68
C GLN A 110 -4.32 11.96 -15.92
N PRO A 111 -3.40 11.08 -15.53
CA PRO A 111 -3.75 9.89 -14.74
C PRO A 111 -4.20 10.30 -13.34
N ARG A 112 -5.25 9.68 -12.86
CA ARG A 112 -5.84 9.98 -11.54
C ARG A 112 -5.35 9.01 -10.47
N TRP A 113 -5.08 7.77 -10.85
CA TRP A 113 -4.79 6.66 -9.95
C TRP A 113 -3.35 6.20 -10.11
N SER A 114 -2.78 5.75 -9.02
CA SER A 114 -1.38 5.34 -8.95
C SER A 114 -1.25 3.92 -8.42
N ALA A 115 -0.18 3.26 -8.82
CA ALA A 115 0.23 1.95 -8.34
C ALA A 115 1.71 2.01 -7.95
N VAL A 116 2.12 1.18 -7.00
CA VAL A 116 3.53 1.00 -6.61
C VAL A 116 3.94 -0.45 -6.85
N GLU A 117 5.20 -0.68 -7.17
CA GLU A 117 5.72 -2.04 -7.22
C GLU A 117 6.19 -2.48 -5.84
N LEU A 118 5.69 -3.63 -5.39
CA LEU A 118 6.09 -4.27 -4.14
C LEU A 118 6.86 -5.55 -4.43
N ALA A 119 7.99 -5.71 -3.75
CA ALA A 119 8.79 -6.94 -3.75
C ALA A 119 8.55 -7.72 -2.46
N PHE A 120 8.51 -9.04 -2.57
CA PHE A 120 8.42 -9.92 -1.41
C PHE A 120 9.64 -9.75 -0.51
N GLU A 121 9.41 -9.62 0.80
CA GLU A 121 10.47 -9.60 1.81
C GLU A 121 10.39 -10.81 2.72
N THR A 122 9.27 -10.98 3.42
CA THR A 122 9.08 -12.11 4.33
C THR A 122 7.60 -12.45 4.53
N GLU A 123 7.33 -13.72 4.70
CA GLU A 123 6.05 -14.24 5.16
C GLU A 123 6.18 -14.60 6.64
N PHE A 124 5.25 -14.16 7.45
CA PHE A 124 5.24 -14.54 8.87
C PHE A 124 4.85 -16.01 9.02
N ALA A 125 5.38 -16.66 10.07
CA ALA A 125 5.03 -18.06 10.36
C ALA A 125 3.53 -18.27 10.62
N ARG A 126 2.86 -17.20 11.06
CA ARG A 126 1.41 -17.12 11.23
C ARG A 126 0.92 -15.71 10.99
N VAL A 127 -0.36 -15.57 10.73
CA VAL A 127 -1.01 -14.25 10.68
C VAL A 127 -1.05 -13.66 12.09
N ILE A 128 -0.63 -12.41 12.24
CA ILE A 128 -0.83 -11.63 13.44
C ILE A 128 -2.24 -11.06 13.39
N THR A 129 -3.12 -11.59 14.19
CA THR A 129 -4.55 -11.34 14.06
C THR A 129 -4.95 -9.91 14.42
N LEU A 130 -6.06 -9.45 13.88
CA LEU A 130 -6.64 -8.15 14.25
C LEU A 130 -6.87 -8.05 15.78
N GLU A 131 -7.25 -9.13 16.41
CA GLU A 131 -7.46 -9.20 17.85
C GLU A 131 -6.14 -8.98 18.62
N GLU A 132 -5.05 -9.63 18.20
CA GLU A 132 -3.72 -9.42 18.78
C GLU A 132 -3.23 -7.97 18.56
N LEU A 133 -3.48 -7.39 17.39
CA LEU A 133 -3.14 -5.99 17.12
C LEU A 133 -3.90 -5.05 18.08
N ARG A 134 -5.18 -5.29 18.30
CA ARG A 134 -6.01 -4.52 19.24
C ARG A 134 -5.58 -4.66 20.69
N ALA A 135 -5.11 -5.85 21.09
CA ALA A 135 -4.65 -6.11 22.45
C ALA A 135 -3.29 -5.48 22.77
N ALA A 136 -2.50 -5.15 21.77
CA ALA A 136 -1.17 -4.57 21.94
C ALA A 136 -1.24 -3.06 22.23
N LYS A 137 -0.89 -2.65 23.44
CA LYS A 137 -0.92 -1.23 23.86
C LYS A 137 -0.07 -0.32 22.97
N ALA A 138 1.07 -0.82 22.48
CA ALA A 138 1.95 -0.09 21.58
C ALA A 138 1.30 0.24 20.22
N LEU A 139 0.20 -0.42 19.86
CA LEU A 139 -0.52 -0.27 18.60
C LEU A 139 -1.84 0.51 18.75
N SER A 140 -2.10 1.10 19.91
CA SER A 140 -3.36 1.79 20.18
C SER A 140 -3.67 2.93 19.20
N LYS A 141 -2.64 3.52 18.57
CA LYS A 141 -2.77 4.60 17.59
C LYS A 141 -2.62 4.12 16.13
N LEU A 142 -2.41 2.82 15.93
CA LEU A 142 -2.29 2.26 14.58
C LEU A 142 -3.54 2.60 13.76
N MET A 143 -3.34 3.19 12.58
CA MET A 143 -4.44 3.82 11.83
C MET A 143 -5.54 2.83 11.47
N ILE A 144 -5.22 1.59 11.10
CA ILE A 144 -6.23 0.60 10.74
C ILE A 144 -7.15 0.19 11.90
N LEU A 145 -6.71 0.41 13.15
CA LEU A 145 -7.49 0.09 14.36
C LEU A 145 -8.45 1.22 14.73
N GLN A 146 -8.32 2.39 14.11
CA GLN A 146 -9.17 3.52 14.42
C GLN A 146 -10.58 3.32 13.86
N ARG A 147 -11.57 3.70 14.67
CA ARG A 147 -12.99 3.57 14.28
C ARG A 147 -13.27 4.32 12.99
N GLY A 148 -13.95 3.66 12.06
CA GLY A 148 -14.35 4.24 10.78
C GLY A 148 -13.24 4.30 9.72
N ASN A 149 -12.03 3.81 10.03
CA ASN A 149 -10.98 3.71 9.02
C ASN A 149 -11.30 2.58 8.02
N ARG A 150 -11.38 2.94 6.73
CA ARG A 150 -11.64 2.01 5.62
C ARG A 150 -10.56 2.07 4.55
N LEU A 151 -9.44 2.73 4.83
CA LEU A 151 -8.36 2.88 3.87
C LEU A 151 -7.65 1.54 3.63
N SER A 152 -7.39 1.24 2.37
CA SER A 152 -6.65 0.04 1.95
C SER A 152 -5.13 0.21 2.05
N VAL A 153 -4.65 1.44 2.12
CA VAL A 153 -3.24 1.78 2.33
C VAL A 153 -3.14 2.85 3.40
N THR A 154 -2.31 2.62 4.41
CA THR A 154 -2.12 3.55 5.54
C THR A 154 -0.65 3.66 5.92
N PRO A 155 -0.20 4.81 6.44
CA PRO A 155 1.12 4.92 7.06
C PRO A 155 1.16 4.13 8.38
N VAL A 156 2.35 3.70 8.74
CA VAL A 156 2.66 3.03 10.00
C VAL A 156 3.86 3.75 10.64
N GLN A 157 3.79 3.99 11.93
CA GLN A 157 4.94 4.59 12.62
C GLN A 157 6.06 3.54 12.80
N PRO A 158 7.33 3.95 12.84
CA PRO A 158 8.44 3.01 13.03
C PRO A 158 8.29 2.13 14.27
N ALA A 159 7.82 2.67 15.38
CA ALA A 159 7.59 1.92 16.61
C ALA A 159 6.46 0.90 16.46
N GLU A 160 5.40 1.25 15.75
CA GLU A 160 4.28 0.33 15.46
C GLU A 160 4.73 -0.83 14.56
N PHE A 161 5.51 -0.53 13.53
CA PHE A 161 6.09 -1.55 12.65
C PHE A 161 6.94 -2.56 13.43
N ARG A 162 7.83 -2.07 14.29
CA ARG A 162 8.66 -2.94 15.15
C ARG A 162 7.82 -3.78 16.10
N ALA A 163 6.78 -3.20 16.70
CA ALA A 163 5.89 -3.92 17.60
C ALA A 163 5.16 -5.06 16.88
N ILE A 164 4.69 -4.85 15.66
CA ILE A 164 4.03 -5.90 14.86
C ILE A 164 5.02 -7.01 14.50
N CYS A 165 6.22 -6.66 14.04
CA CYS A 165 7.25 -7.65 13.76
C CYS A 165 7.67 -8.44 14.99
N ALA A 166 7.69 -7.82 16.17
CA ALA A 166 7.96 -8.50 17.42
C ALA A 166 6.88 -9.55 17.77
N LEU A 167 5.60 -9.25 17.49
CA LEU A 167 4.51 -10.22 17.65
C LEU A 167 4.66 -11.42 16.71
N ALA A 168 5.22 -11.21 15.54
CA ALA A 168 5.45 -12.24 14.53
C ALA A 168 6.66 -13.14 14.83
N SER A 169 7.57 -12.67 15.67
CA SER A 169 8.74 -13.45 16.07
C SER A 169 8.35 -14.64 16.97
N PRO A 170 8.98 -15.81 16.81
CA PRO A 170 8.74 -16.94 17.72
C PRO A 170 9.01 -16.49 19.17
N LYS A 171 8.08 -16.79 20.07
CA LYS A 171 8.36 -16.65 21.50
C LYS A 171 9.39 -17.71 21.83
N GLY A 172 10.60 -17.27 22.18
CA GLY A 172 11.66 -18.14 22.67
C GLY A 172 11.27 -18.88 23.96
#